data_c15733b9482692d8272a8e46f6b33c3c
#
_entry.id   c15733b9482692d8272a8e46f6b33c3c
#
_cell.length_a   1.000
_cell.length_b   1.000
_cell.length_c   1.000
_cell.angle_alpha   90.00
_cell.angle_beta   90.00
_cell.angle_gamma   90.00
#
_symmetry.space_group_name_H-M   'P 1'
#
loop_
_entity.id
_entity.type
_entity.pdbx_description
1 polymer ?
#
loop_
_entity_poly.entity_id
_entity_poly.type
_entity_poly.pdbx_seq_one_letter_code
_entity_poly.pdbx_strand_id
1 'polypeptide(L)' 'MSEKEIFEGFRLAHTMLRVLDLDTSLKFYCDILGMKVLRRTDYPDGSFTNTFIGYGPENEYPTLELTHNWDQKE' A
#
# COMPACT_ATOMS: atom_id res chain seq x y z
N MET A 1 21.01 14.54 6.01
CA MET A 1 20.01 13.99 6.93
C MET A 1 20.07 12.48 6.90
N SER A 2 20.12 11.84 8.03
CA SER A 2 20.17 10.41 8.10
C SER A 2 18.78 9.79 8.04
N GLU A 3 18.72 8.51 7.74
CA GLU A 3 17.43 7.80 7.76
C GLU A 3 16.76 7.92 9.11
N LYS A 4 17.54 7.85 10.18
CA LYS A 4 16.99 7.95 11.52
C LYS A 4 16.32 9.28 11.75
N GLU A 5 16.92 10.38 11.28
CA GLU A 5 16.32 11.69 11.42
C GLU A 5 15.03 11.81 10.63
N ILE A 6 14.95 11.18 9.45
CA ILE A 6 13.74 11.19 8.66
C ILE A 6 12.62 10.48 9.40
N PHE A 7 12.91 9.31 9.96
CA PHE A 7 11.90 8.54 10.66
C PHE A 7 11.51 9.11 12.00
N GLU A 8 12.41 9.82 12.65
CA GLU A 8 12.09 10.48 13.91
C GLU A 8 11.32 11.78 13.69
N GLY A 9 11.62 12.50 12.62
CA GLY A 9 10.98 13.78 12.34
C GLY A 9 9.54 13.65 11.92
N PHE A 10 9.17 12.52 11.34
CA PHE A 10 7.79 12.20 10.99
C PHE A 10 7.66 10.70 10.89
N ARG A 11 6.50 10.22 11.24
CA ARG A 11 6.25 8.80 11.22
C ARG A 11 5.86 8.37 9.82
N LEU A 12 6.45 7.29 9.35
CA LEU A 12 6.00 6.67 8.12
C LEU A 12 4.78 5.82 8.44
N ALA A 13 3.61 6.39 8.15
CA ALA A 13 2.38 5.67 8.38
C ALA A 13 2.18 4.55 7.37
N HIS A 14 2.72 4.75 6.17
CA HIS A 14 2.62 3.74 5.12
C HIS A 14 3.72 3.93 4.09
N THR A 15 3.96 2.88 3.32
CA THR A 15 4.87 2.89 2.18
C THR A 15 4.06 2.60 0.93
N MET A 16 4.24 3.38 -0.10
CA MET A 16 3.52 3.20 -1.36
C MET A 16 4.33 2.36 -2.34
N LEU A 17 3.69 1.36 -2.92
CA LEU A 17 4.27 0.53 -3.97
C LEU A 17 3.35 0.52 -5.17
N ARG A 18 3.93 0.67 -6.36
CA ARG A 18 3.17 0.52 -7.59
C ARG A 18 3.20 -0.94 -8.01
N VAL A 19 2.03 -1.48 -8.36
CA VAL A 19 1.91 -2.88 -8.74
C VAL A 19 1.25 -2.98 -10.10
N LEU A 20 1.70 -3.94 -10.89
CA LEU A 20 1.14 -4.17 -12.22
C LEU A 20 -0.12 -5.03 -12.16
N ASP A 21 -0.18 -5.94 -11.22
CA ASP A 21 -1.31 -6.84 -11.05
C ASP A 21 -1.71 -6.83 -9.58
N LEU A 22 -2.83 -6.15 -9.31
CA LEU A 22 -3.29 -6.01 -7.93
C LEU A 22 -3.69 -7.35 -7.31
N ASP A 23 -4.36 -8.21 -8.06
CA ASP A 23 -4.79 -9.49 -7.54
C ASP A 23 -3.62 -10.37 -7.13
N THR A 24 -2.58 -10.40 -7.96
CA THR A 24 -1.37 -11.17 -7.64
C THR A 24 -0.68 -10.61 -6.39
N SER A 25 -0.60 -9.29 -6.31
CA SER A 25 0.01 -8.64 -5.16
C SER A 25 -0.78 -8.92 -3.87
N LEU A 26 -2.10 -8.86 -3.94
CA LEU A 26 -2.94 -9.13 -2.77
C LEU A 26 -2.82 -10.58 -2.33
N LYS A 27 -2.70 -11.51 -3.27
CA LYS A 27 -2.47 -12.91 -2.89
C LYS A 27 -1.17 -13.08 -2.12
N PHE A 28 -0.12 -12.39 -2.57
CA PHE A 28 1.16 -12.48 -1.87
C PHE A 28 1.06 -11.89 -0.47
N TYR A 29 0.61 -10.65 -0.37
CA TYR A 29 0.63 -9.97 0.93
C TYR A 29 -0.43 -10.51 1.89
N CYS A 30 -1.60 -10.85 1.38
CA CYS A 30 -2.68 -11.30 2.26
C CYS A 30 -2.64 -12.80 2.53
N ASP A 31 -2.49 -13.61 1.48
CA ASP A 31 -2.55 -15.08 1.65
C ASP A 31 -1.24 -15.64 2.21
N ILE A 32 -0.11 -15.09 1.82
CA ILE A 32 1.18 -15.62 2.23
C ILE A 32 1.70 -14.93 3.48
N LEU A 33 1.65 -13.59 3.51
CA LEU A 33 2.17 -12.83 4.65
C LEU A 33 1.12 -12.53 5.72
N GLY A 34 -0.14 -12.84 5.47
CA GLY A 34 -1.19 -12.70 6.48
C GLY A 34 -1.70 -11.29 6.70
N MET A 35 -1.41 -10.37 5.79
CA MET A 35 -1.94 -9.02 5.90
C MET A 35 -3.42 -8.97 5.53
N LYS A 36 -4.07 -7.87 5.85
CA LYS A 36 -5.49 -7.70 5.58
C LYS A 36 -5.70 -6.43 4.77
N VAL A 37 -6.70 -6.46 3.91
CA VAL A 37 -7.11 -5.25 3.20
C VAL A 37 -7.84 -4.36 4.19
N LEU A 38 -7.30 -3.16 4.41
CA LEU A 38 -7.86 -2.22 5.35
C LEU A 38 -8.86 -1.29 4.68
N ARG A 39 -8.54 -0.84 3.46
CA ARG A 39 -9.45 -0.05 2.64
C ARG A 39 -8.97 -0.03 1.21
N ARG A 40 -9.89 0.24 0.31
CA ARG A 40 -9.61 0.31 -1.11
C ARG A 40 -10.37 1.48 -1.70
N THR A 41 -9.72 2.28 -2.51
CA THR A 41 -10.33 3.43 -3.16
C THR A 41 -9.98 3.46 -4.63
N ASP A 42 -11.01 3.57 -5.48
CA ASP A 42 -10.82 3.71 -6.92
C ASP A 42 -10.86 5.20 -7.27
N TYR A 43 -9.95 5.61 -8.14
CA TYR A 43 -9.85 6.99 -8.60
C TYR A 43 -10.05 7.03 -10.12
N PRO A 44 -11.30 7.08 -10.59
CA PRO A 44 -11.57 7.03 -12.04
C PRO A 44 -10.91 8.16 -12.81
N ASP A 45 -10.86 9.35 -12.24
CA ASP A 45 -10.26 10.50 -12.92
C ASP A 45 -8.77 10.30 -13.17
N GLY A 46 -8.09 9.57 -12.28
CA GLY A 46 -6.69 9.26 -12.43
C GLY A 46 -6.44 7.88 -13.02
N SER A 47 -7.48 7.09 -13.21
CA SER A 47 -7.39 5.72 -13.72
C SER A 47 -6.47 4.83 -12.88
N PHE A 48 -6.67 4.89 -11.57
CA PHE A 48 -5.89 4.03 -10.67
C PHE A 48 -6.69 3.67 -9.42
N THR A 49 -6.21 2.63 -8.74
CA THR A 49 -6.80 2.15 -7.49
C THR A 49 -5.72 2.11 -6.43
N ASN A 50 -6.03 2.61 -5.25
CA ASN A 50 -5.18 2.46 -4.08
C ASN A 50 -5.79 1.46 -3.12
N THR A 51 -4.98 0.50 -2.67
CA THR A 51 -5.40 -0.49 -1.69
C THR A 51 -4.45 -0.44 -0.52
N PHE A 52 -4.99 -0.21 0.67
CA PHE A 52 -4.19 -0.16 1.90
C PHE A 52 -4.30 -1.50 2.60
N ILE A 53 -3.15 -2.11 2.87
CA ILE A 53 -3.09 -3.41 3.53
C ILE A 53 -2.17 -3.33 4.74
N GLY A 54 -2.41 -4.15 5.73
CA GLY A 54 -1.61 -4.16 6.93
C GLY A 54 -2.04 -5.25 7.90
N TYR A 55 -1.43 -5.26 9.06
CA TYR A 55 -1.74 -6.26 10.08
C TYR A 55 -2.76 -5.79 11.11
N GLY A 56 -3.11 -4.52 11.08
CA GLY A 56 -4.08 -3.97 12.01
C GLY A 56 -4.45 -2.55 11.65
N PRO A 57 -5.14 -1.82 12.54
CA PRO A 57 -5.60 -0.46 12.26
C PRO A 57 -4.46 0.48 11.86
N GLU A 58 -4.73 1.35 10.90
CA GLU A 58 -3.72 2.26 10.37
C GLU A 58 -3.12 3.19 11.43
N ASN A 59 -3.87 3.52 12.45
CA ASN A 59 -3.38 4.39 13.50
C ASN A 59 -2.44 3.68 14.49
N GLU A 60 -2.34 2.37 14.41
CA GLU A 60 -1.50 1.58 15.31
C GLU A 60 -0.38 0.84 14.61
N TYR A 61 -0.57 0.52 13.32
CA TYR A 61 0.36 -0.31 12.58
C TYR A 61 0.76 0.35 11.28
N PRO A 62 2.00 0.12 10.83
CA PRO A 62 2.40 0.56 9.49
C PRO A 62 1.53 -0.10 8.42
N THR A 63 1.33 0.61 7.33
CA THR A 63 0.45 0.19 6.26
C THR A 63 1.19 0.24 4.93
N LEU A 64 0.92 -0.74 4.06
CA LEU A 64 1.38 -0.68 2.68
C LEU A 64 0.26 -0.14 1.81
N GLU A 65 0.61 0.80 0.95
CA GLU A 65 -0.32 1.33 -0.04
C GLU A 65 0.07 0.76 -1.40
N LEU A 66 -0.80 -0.06 -1.98
CA LEU A 66 -0.58 -0.63 -3.30
C LEU A 66 -1.33 0.21 -4.31
N THR A 67 -0.60 0.81 -5.25
CA THR A 67 -1.18 1.63 -6.30
C THR A 67 -1.16 0.86 -7.60
N HIS A 68 -2.33 0.63 -8.16
CA HIS A 68 -2.48 -0.06 -9.44
C HIS A 68 -3.02 0.91 -10.48
N ASN A 69 -2.20 1.25 -11.47
CA ASN A 69 -2.61 2.10 -12.59
C ASN A 69 -3.31 1.24 -13.62
N TRP A 70 -4.56 1.57 -13.94
CA TRP A 70 -5.39 0.73 -14.79
C TRP A 70 -4.84 0.54 -16.19
N ASP A 71 -4.20 1.56 -16.74
CA ASP A 71 -3.68 1.52 -18.10
C ASP A 71 -2.22 1.09 -18.17
N GLN A 72 -1.62 0.77 -17.05
CA GLN A 72 -0.22 0.42 -17.02
C GLN A 72 0.02 -0.97 -17.60
N LYS A 73 1.01 -1.07 -18.48
CA LYS A 73 1.43 -2.32 -19.08
C LYS A 73 2.93 -2.47 -18.90
N GLU A 74 3.39 -3.70 -18.93
CA GLU A 74 4.82 -3.96 -18.87
C GLU A 74 5.53 -3.40 -20.09
#